data_66865299b3c7fa85c809223d6b3462be
#
_entry.id   66865299b3c7fa85c809223d6b3462be
#
_cell.length_a   1.000
_cell.length_b   1.000
_cell.length_c   1.000
_cell.angle_alpha   90.00
_cell.angle_beta   90.00
_cell.angle_gamma   90.00
#
_symmetry.space_group_name_H-M   'P 1'
#
loop_
_entity.id
_entity.type
_entity.pdbx_description
1 polymer ?
#
loop_
_entity_poly.entity_id
_entity_poly.type
_entity_poly.pdbx_seq_one_letter_code
_entity_poly.pdbx_strand_id
1 'polypeptide(L)'
;PMRKSAEFTMENDKGTLSVRLQELTVREVLDMCEQFGKGPLVHDLERLLPRMSNLTTNDLMDMTPGELELLWEQVKEVNAAFFRIAGALGFGRVLEAFRAQLRSDLMEAALSGNSSAR
;
A
#
# COMPACT_ATOMS: atom_id res chain seq x y z
N PRO A 1 -20.60 -6.54 -10.16
CA PRO A 1 -20.36 -6.37 -8.74
C PRO A 1 -19.18 -7.14 -8.20
N MET A 2 -18.28 -7.56 -9.05
CA MET A 2 -17.09 -8.25 -8.59
C MET A 2 -15.90 -7.31 -8.56
N ARG A 3 -15.12 -7.43 -7.50
CA ARG A 3 -13.89 -6.69 -7.39
C ARG A 3 -12.88 -7.25 -8.38
N LYS A 4 -12.16 -6.36 -9.04
CA LYS A 4 -11.03 -6.77 -9.86
C LYS A 4 -9.98 -7.37 -8.92
N SER A 5 -9.33 -8.43 -9.36
CA SER A 5 -8.30 -9.09 -8.56
C SER A 5 -7.14 -9.53 -9.44
N ALA A 6 -6.01 -9.78 -8.78
CA ALA A 6 -4.82 -10.30 -9.44
C ALA A 6 -4.17 -11.32 -8.52
N GLU A 7 -3.65 -12.39 -9.10
CA GLU A 7 -2.89 -13.40 -8.37
C GLU A 7 -1.57 -13.60 -9.09
N PHE A 8 -0.50 -13.61 -8.33
CA PHE A 8 0.84 -13.82 -8.87
C PHE A 8 1.76 -14.33 -7.76
N THR A 9 2.93 -14.77 -8.13
CA THR A 9 3.94 -15.21 -7.17
C THR A 9 5.13 -14.27 -7.20
N MET A 10 5.75 -14.09 -6.04
CA MET A 10 6.99 -13.35 -5.90
C MET A 10 7.97 -14.24 -5.17
N GLU A 11 9.23 -14.12 -5.51
CA GLU A 11 10.27 -14.84 -4.79
C GLU A 11 10.99 -13.88 -3.84
N ASN A 12 11.27 -14.36 -2.64
CA ASN A 12 12.07 -13.63 -1.68
C ASN A 12 13.08 -14.60 -1.04
N ASP A 13 13.84 -14.11 -0.09
CA ASP A 13 14.88 -14.92 0.57
C ASP A 13 14.32 -16.16 1.28
N LYS A 14 13.04 -16.13 1.61
CA LYS A 14 12.39 -17.23 2.34
C LYS A 14 11.68 -18.21 1.41
N GLY A 15 11.68 -17.95 0.11
CA GLY A 15 11.05 -18.82 -0.87
C GLY A 15 10.02 -18.09 -1.71
N THR A 16 9.03 -18.84 -2.19
CA THR A 16 7.97 -18.29 -3.06
C THR A 16 6.81 -17.78 -2.22
N LEU A 17 6.39 -16.56 -2.50
CA LEU A 17 5.25 -15.92 -1.84
C LEU A 17 4.11 -15.82 -2.83
N SER A 18 2.97 -16.41 -2.49
CA SER A 18 1.76 -16.31 -3.29
C SER A 18 1.01 -15.04 -2.92
N VAL A 19 0.79 -14.17 -3.88
CA VAL A 19 0.16 -12.86 -3.66
C VAL A 19 -1.19 -12.81 -4.34
N ARG A 20 -2.20 -12.41 -3.59
CA ARG A 20 -3.54 -12.13 -4.11
C ARG A 20 -3.90 -10.70 -3.75
N LEU A 21 -4.22 -9.91 -4.76
CA LEU A 21 -4.66 -8.53 -4.59
C LEU A 21 -6.11 -8.40 -5.04
N GLN A 22 -6.84 -7.52 -4.40
CA GLN A 22 -8.19 -7.19 -4.84
C GLN A 22 -8.39 -5.69 -4.84
N GLU A 23 -9.29 -5.24 -5.69
CA GLU A 23 -9.68 -3.85 -5.81
C GLU A 23 -10.30 -3.36 -4.51
N LEU A 24 -9.95 -2.14 -4.12
CA LEU A 24 -10.57 -1.49 -2.96
C LEU A 24 -11.89 -0.85 -3.36
N THR A 25 -12.86 -0.87 -2.45
CA THR A 25 -14.10 -0.12 -2.66
C THR A 25 -13.86 1.36 -2.39
N VAL A 26 -14.77 2.20 -2.88
CA VAL A 26 -14.71 3.63 -2.62
C VAL A 26 -14.72 3.92 -1.12
N ARG A 27 -15.54 3.20 -0.37
CA ARG A 27 -15.60 3.36 1.09
C ARG A 27 -14.26 3.04 1.75
N GLU A 28 -13.62 1.96 1.32
CA GLU A 28 -12.32 1.57 1.85
C GLU A 28 -11.26 2.64 1.55
N VAL A 29 -11.28 3.21 0.35
CA VAL A 29 -10.34 4.28 0.00
C VAL A 29 -10.57 5.53 0.86
N LEU A 30 -11.82 5.92 1.05
CA LEU A 30 -12.14 7.08 1.88
C LEU A 30 -11.74 6.85 3.33
N ASP A 31 -11.99 5.66 3.86
CA ASP A 31 -11.56 5.30 5.23
C ASP A 31 -10.05 5.41 5.36
N MET A 32 -9.32 4.96 4.36
CA MET A 32 -7.86 5.06 4.35
C MET A 32 -7.40 6.52 4.37
N CYS A 33 -8.04 7.37 3.56
CA CYS A 33 -7.69 8.79 3.52
C CYS A 33 -7.92 9.47 4.86
N GLU A 34 -8.95 9.04 5.60
CA GLU A 34 -9.27 9.60 6.91
C GLU A 34 -8.37 9.08 8.02
N GLN A 35 -7.96 7.81 7.95
CA GLN A 35 -7.26 7.13 9.04
C GLN A 35 -5.75 7.15 8.90
N PHE A 36 -5.23 7.22 7.67
CA PHE A 36 -3.80 7.12 7.44
C PHE A 36 -3.06 8.38 7.87
N GLY A 37 -1.83 8.19 8.33
CA GLY A 37 -0.96 9.28 8.73
C GLY A 37 -1.18 9.78 10.16
N LYS A 38 -2.08 9.15 10.90
CA LYS A 38 -2.39 9.57 12.27
C LYS A 38 -1.63 8.79 13.34
N GLY A 39 -0.86 7.80 12.92
CA GLY A 39 -0.10 6.96 13.84
C GLY A 39 1.07 6.32 13.13
N PRO A 40 1.71 5.32 13.73
CA PRO A 40 2.83 4.63 13.11
C PRO A 40 2.43 3.97 11.79
N LEU A 41 3.33 4.01 10.81
CA LEU A 41 3.10 3.43 9.49
C LEU A 41 2.70 1.95 9.57
N VAL A 42 3.27 1.20 10.50
CA VAL A 42 2.96 -0.22 10.65
C VAL A 42 1.49 -0.44 10.95
N HIS A 43 0.86 0.43 11.74
CA HIS A 43 -0.56 0.33 12.04
C HIS A 43 -1.42 0.59 10.82
N ASP A 44 -1.01 1.54 9.99
CA ASP A 44 -1.71 1.83 8.72
C ASP A 44 -1.63 0.63 7.80
N LEU A 45 -0.46 0.00 7.70
CA LEU A 45 -0.28 -1.19 6.88
C LEU A 45 -1.12 -2.37 7.40
N GLU A 46 -1.17 -2.55 8.72
CA GLU A 46 -1.97 -3.61 9.32
C GLU A 46 -3.47 -3.47 9.01
N ARG A 47 -3.95 -2.24 8.86
CA ARG A 47 -5.34 -1.98 8.49
C ARG A 47 -5.57 -2.18 6.99
N LEU A 48 -4.62 -1.73 6.18
CA LEU A 48 -4.75 -1.75 4.73
C LEU A 48 -4.65 -3.15 4.14
N LEU A 49 -3.63 -3.90 4.54
CA LEU A 49 -3.30 -5.16 3.90
C LEU A 49 -4.46 -6.17 3.87
N PRO A 50 -5.19 -6.40 4.97
CA PRO A 50 -6.31 -7.36 4.92
C PRO A 50 -7.44 -6.96 3.98
N ARG A 51 -7.57 -5.67 3.68
CA ARG A 51 -8.63 -5.18 2.80
C ARG A 51 -8.31 -5.42 1.33
N MET A 52 -7.04 -5.44 0.97
CA MET A 52 -6.63 -5.51 -0.42
C MET A 52 -5.78 -6.72 -0.78
N SER A 53 -5.31 -7.49 0.19
CA SER A 53 -4.40 -8.59 -0.10
C SER A 53 -4.44 -9.69 0.96
N ASN A 54 -3.73 -10.77 0.66
CA ASN A 54 -3.47 -11.84 1.61
C ASN A 54 -2.12 -11.67 2.32
N LEU A 55 -1.45 -10.54 2.10
CA LEU A 55 -0.13 -10.30 2.68
C LEU A 55 -0.22 -9.78 4.10
N THR A 56 0.82 -10.07 4.88
CA THR A 56 0.98 -9.51 6.22
C THR A 56 2.03 -8.40 6.19
N THR A 57 2.09 -7.62 7.26
CA THR A 57 3.11 -6.59 7.39
C THR A 57 4.51 -7.20 7.35
N ASN A 58 4.70 -8.39 7.96
CA ASN A 58 5.98 -9.06 7.92
C ASN A 58 6.39 -9.45 6.50
N ASP A 59 5.42 -9.86 5.67
CA ASP A 59 5.71 -10.15 4.26
C ASP A 59 6.30 -8.93 3.56
N LEU A 60 5.75 -7.74 3.83
CA LEU A 60 6.27 -6.51 3.26
C LEU A 60 7.66 -6.17 3.78
N MET A 61 7.87 -6.37 5.09
CA MET A 61 9.16 -6.04 5.71
C MET A 61 10.29 -6.91 5.17
N ASP A 62 9.98 -8.10 4.71
CA ASP A 62 10.96 -9.03 4.15
C ASP A 62 11.22 -8.79 2.65
N MET A 63 10.50 -7.87 2.03
CA MET A 63 10.70 -7.52 0.64
C MET A 63 11.85 -6.56 0.45
N THR A 64 12.53 -6.68 -0.68
CA THR A 64 13.46 -5.64 -1.12
C THR A 64 12.66 -4.46 -1.68
N PRO A 65 13.26 -3.26 -1.77
CA PRO A 65 12.58 -2.13 -2.42
C PRO A 65 12.12 -2.42 -3.84
N GLY A 66 12.91 -3.19 -4.60
CA GLY A 66 12.53 -3.58 -5.95
C GLY A 66 11.30 -4.48 -5.98
N GLU A 67 11.22 -5.42 -5.05
CA GLU A 67 10.05 -6.29 -4.92
C GLU A 67 8.82 -5.49 -4.50
N LEU A 68 8.99 -4.54 -3.60
CA LEU A 68 7.90 -3.67 -3.17
C LEU A 68 7.40 -2.81 -4.35
N GLU A 69 8.31 -2.36 -5.20
CA GLU A 69 7.94 -1.60 -6.40
C GLU A 69 7.08 -2.44 -7.35
N LEU A 70 7.45 -3.70 -7.55
CA LEU A 70 6.66 -4.61 -8.38
C LEU A 70 5.27 -4.83 -7.79
N LEU A 71 5.19 -5.00 -6.48
CA LEU A 71 3.90 -5.13 -5.79
C LEU A 71 3.06 -3.87 -6.00
N TRP A 72 3.66 -2.70 -5.86
CA TRP A 72 2.97 -1.43 -6.03
C TRP A 72 2.41 -1.27 -7.46
N GLU A 73 3.16 -1.70 -8.47
CA GLU A 73 2.67 -1.68 -9.85
C GLU A 73 1.40 -2.51 -10.00
N GLN A 74 1.36 -3.67 -9.36
CA GLN A 74 0.16 -4.53 -9.39
C GLN A 74 -1.01 -3.91 -8.63
N VAL A 75 -0.73 -3.26 -7.50
CA VAL A 75 -1.75 -2.54 -6.73
C VAL A 75 -2.38 -1.44 -7.57
N LYS A 76 -1.56 -0.67 -8.29
CA LYS A 76 -2.05 0.39 -9.18
C LYS A 76 -2.90 -0.18 -10.30
N GLU A 77 -2.50 -1.29 -10.88
CA GLU A 77 -3.25 -1.90 -11.97
C GLU A 77 -4.60 -2.42 -11.51
N VAL A 78 -4.64 -3.11 -10.38
CA VAL A 78 -5.89 -3.63 -9.82
C VAL A 78 -6.85 -2.50 -9.49
N ASN A 79 -6.33 -1.35 -9.05
CA ASN A 79 -7.13 -0.17 -8.69
C ASN A 79 -7.14 0.90 -9.79
N ALA A 80 -6.84 0.53 -11.03
CA ALA A 80 -6.70 1.48 -12.14
C ALA A 80 -7.98 2.30 -12.37
N ALA A 81 -9.14 1.68 -12.23
CA ALA A 81 -10.42 2.37 -12.41
C ALA A 81 -10.58 3.49 -11.40
N PHE A 82 -10.20 3.25 -10.14
CA PHE A 82 -10.26 4.27 -9.11
C PHE A 82 -9.36 5.46 -9.46
N PHE A 83 -8.11 5.21 -9.84
CA PHE A 83 -7.17 6.29 -10.17
C PHE A 83 -7.68 7.11 -11.36
N ARG A 84 -8.31 6.46 -12.32
CA ARG A 84 -8.86 7.13 -13.50
C ARG A 84 -10.05 8.01 -13.13
N ILE A 85 -10.95 7.50 -12.29
CA ILE A 85 -12.14 8.21 -11.85
C ILE A 85 -11.79 9.32 -10.87
N ALA A 86 -10.82 9.08 -10.00
CA ALA A 86 -10.39 10.04 -8.99
C ALA A 86 -9.96 11.36 -9.62
N GLY A 87 -9.25 11.30 -10.75
CA GLY A 87 -8.85 12.51 -11.48
C GLY A 87 -10.07 13.30 -11.96
N ALA A 88 -11.07 12.58 -12.52
CA ALA A 88 -12.27 13.20 -13.06
C ALA A 88 -13.17 13.81 -11.96
N LEU A 89 -13.15 13.21 -10.76
CA LEU A 89 -14.00 13.66 -9.65
C LEU A 89 -13.31 14.66 -8.72
N GLY A 90 -12.07 15.04 -9.02
CA GLY A 90 -11.34 16.00 -8.20
C GLY A 90 -10.70 15.40 -6.95
N PHE A 91 -10.61 14.08 -6.84
CA PHE A 91 -9.92 13.41 -5.74
C PHE A 91 -8.40 13.47 -5.86
N GLY A 92 -7.87 14.09 -6.92
CA GLY A 92 -6.43 14.20 -7.13
C GLY A 92 -5.70 14.81 -5.95
N ARG A 93 -6.28 15.82 -5.32
CA ARG A 93 -5.69 16.47 -4.15
C ARG A 93 -5.60 15.53 -2.96
N VAL A 94 -6.62 14.69 -2.77
CA VAL A 94 -6.64 13.71 -1.69
C VAL A 94 -5.56 12.67 -1.91
N LEU A 95 -5.42 12.19 -3.15
CA LEU A 95 -4.38 11.22 -3.50
C LEU A 95 -2.98 11.80 -3.35
N GLU A 96 -2.80 13.08 -3.73
CA GLU A 96 -1.53 13.76 -3.55
C GLU A 96 -1.17 13.91 -2.08
N ALA A 97 -2.13 14.30 -1.26
CA ALA A 97 -1.93 14.44 0.17
C ALA A 97 -1.57 13.09 0.81
N PHE A 98 -2.27 12.03 0.40
CA PHE A 98 -2.00 10.68 0.87
C PHE A 98 -0.59 10.23 0.50
N ARG A 99 -0.21 10.46 -0.77
CA ARG A 99 1.11 10.09 -1.27
C ARG A 99 2.21 10.86 -0.53
N ALA A 100 2.01 12.17 -0.31
CA ALA A 100 2.97 13.00 0.41
C ALA A 100 3.12 12.53 1.85
N GLN A 101 2.01 12.19 2.50
CA GLN A 101 2.03 11.71 3.88
C GLN A 101 2.77 10.37 3.99
N LEU A 102 2.49 9.45 3.06
CA LEU A 102 3.16 8.15 3.05
C LEU A 102 4.66 8.32 2.86
N ARG A 103 5.07 9.20 1.94
CA ARG A 103 6.48 9.49 1.71
C ARG A 103 7.14 10.08 2.94
N SER A 104 6.47 11.01 3.61
CA SER A 104 6.96 11.64 4.83
C SER A 104 7.13 10.59 5.94
N ASP A 105 6.15 9.71 6.11
CA ASP A 105 6.20 8.67 7.13
C ASP A 105 7.34 7.68 6.88
N LEU A 106 7.56 7.32 5.62
CA LEU A 106 8.65 6.42 5.26
C LEU A 106 10.00 7.07 5.52
N MET A 107 10.14 8.36 5.21
CA MET A 107 11.38 9.11 5.50
C MET A 107 11.63 9.21 6.99
N GLU A 108 10.60 9.50 7.76
CA GLU A 108 10.71 9.60 9.20
C GLU A 108 11.11 8.27 9.83
N ALA A 109 10.52 7.18 9.37
CA ALA A 109 10.88 5.84 9.82
C ALA A 109 12.34 5.51 9.51
N ALA A 110 12.80 5.86 8.32
CA ALA A 110 14.19 5.64 7.92
C ALA A 110 15.16 6.45 8.77
N LEU A 111 14.84 7.71 9.05
CA LEU A 111 15.67 8.57 9.89
C LEU A 111 15.69 8.08 11.34
N SER A 112 14.55 7.66 11.86
CA SER A 112 14.46 7.10 13.20
C SER A 112 15.26 5.81 13.33
N GLY A 113 15.20 4.96 12.30
CA GLY A 113 16.00 3.74 12.26
C GLY A 113 17.49 4.03 12.26
N ASN A 114 17.92 5.02 11.50
CA ASN A 114 19.33 5.43 11.45
C ASN A 114 19.78 5.99 12.79
N SER A 115 18.94 6.78 13.44
CA SER A 115 19.23 7.31 14.76
C SER A 115 19.37 6.22 15.80
N SER A 116 18.51 5.22 15.72
CA SER A 116 18.53 4.08 16.65
C SER A 116 19.78 3.21 16.48
N ALA A 117 20.34 3.17 15.29
CA ALA A 117 21.50 2.35 14.97
C ALA A 117 22.81 2.90 15.57
N ARG A 118 22.79 4.07 16.11
CA ARG A 118 23.96 4.70 16.73
C ARG A 118 24.01 4.33 18.20
#